data_aa4c59b8b840746ee0b92a337b4c5a01
#
_entry.id   aa4c59b8b840746ee0b92a337b4c5a01
#
_cell.length_a   1.000
_cell.length_b   1.000
_cell.length_c   1.000
_cell.angle_alpha   90.00
_cell.angle_beta   90.00
_cell.angle_gamma   90.00
#
_symmetry.space_group_name_H-M   'P 1'
#
loop_
_entity.id
_entity.type
_entity.pdbx_description
1 polymer ?
#
loop_
_entity_poly.entity_id
_entity_poly.type
_entity_poly.pdbx_seq_one_letter_code
_entity_poly.pdbx_strand_id
1 'polypeptide(L)' 'MLRSIEIDIVIVRGNAGLIHARSPQMRGLMLMGRSEDELWRDMDPVLCDLLDIEGDKVVTMTVDRPGRRVRVDIE' A
#
# COMPACT_ATOMS: atom_id res chain seq x y z
N MET A 1 3.03 22.37 -2.61
CA MET A 1 3.91 21.93 -1.52
C MET A 1 3.82 20.41 -1.38
N LEU A 2 4.96 19.75 -1.35
CA LEU A 2 5.00 18.29 -1.21
C LEU A 2 4.80 17.89 0.24
N ARG A 3 4.00 16.86 0.45
CA ARG A 3 3.86 16.19 1.74
C ARG A 3 4.30 14.75 1.58
N SER A 4 4.84 14.19 2.64
CA SER A 4 5.20 12.77 2.67
C SER A 4 4.35 12.07 3.70
N ILE A 5 3.82 10.92 3.32
CA ILE A 5 3.16 10.02 4.26
C ILE A 5 3.89 8.68 4.24
N GLU A 6 3.99 8.08 5.42
CA GLU A 6 4.54 6.74 5.54
C GLU A 6 3.47 5.84 6.13
N ILE A 7 3.29 4.70 5.51
CA ILE A 7 2.33 3.71 5.98
C ILE A 7 3.03 2.38 6.22
N ASP A 8 2.61 1.69 7.26
CA ASP A 8 3.05 0.33 7.54
C ASP A 8 2.11 -0.64 6.84
N ILE A 9 2.68 -1.70 6.31
CA ILE A 9 1.92 -2.74 5.63
C ILE A 9 1.89 -3.98 6.52
N VAL A 10 0.70 -4.40 6.88
CA VAL A 10 0.50 -5.60 7.68
C VAL A 10 0.06 -6.72 6.75
N ILE A 11 0.82 -7.81 6.72
CA ILE A 11 0.52 -8.96 5.90
C ILE A 11 0.07 -10.09 6.80
N VAL A 12 -1.13 -10.62 6.50
CA VAL A 12 -1.75 -11.67 7.31
C VAL A 12 -2.04 -12.86 6.41
N ARG A 13 -1.72 -14.05 6.88
CA ARG A 13 -2.04 -15.28 6.17
C ARG A 13 -3.50 -15.65 6.46
N GLY A 14 -4.25 -15.89 5.39
CA GLY A 14 -5.61 -16.38 5.47
C GLY A 14 -5.69 -17.86 5.13
N ASN A 15 -6.90 -18.33 4.87
CA ASN A 15 -7.16 -19.71 4.47
C ASN A 15 -6.86 -19.94 2.99
N ALA A 16 -6.64 -21.19 2.61
CA ALA A 16 -6.48 -21.62 1.22
C ALA A 16 -5.27 -20.99 0.51
N GLY A 17 -4.22 -20.67 1.26
CA GLY A 17 -2.99 -20.10 0.67
C GLY A 17 -3.08 -18.65 0.28
N LEU A 18 -4.17 -17.97 0.64
CA LEU A 18 -4.31 -16.55 0.40
C LEU A 18 -3.65 -15.73 1.50
N ILE A 19 -3.11 -14.58 1.13
CA ILE A 19 -2.59 -13.60 2.07
C ILE A 19 -3.25 -12.26 1.80
N HIS A 20 -3.34 -11.45 2.85
CA HIS A 20 -3.91 -10.11 2.77
C HIS A 20 -2.88 -9.08 3.18
N ALA A 21 -2.94 -7.91 2.56
CA ALA A 21 -2.18 -6.75 3.00
C ALA A 21 -3.14 -5.63 3.37
N ARG A 22 -2.87 -4.97 4.47
CA ARG A 22 -3.63 -3.82 4.93
C ARG A 22 -2.70 -2.84 5.64
N SER A 23 -3.19 -1.65 5.92
CA SER A 23 -2.40 -0.65 6.63
C SER A 23 -3.24 0.01 7.72
N PRO A 24 -2.71 0.14 8.95
CA PRO A 24 -3.43 0.86 9.99
C PRO A 24 -3.55 2.36 9.72
N GLN A 25 -2.64 2.93 8.93
CA GLN A 25 -2.67 4.34 8.57
C GLN A 25 -3.57 4.64 7.37
N MET A 26 -4.00 3.62 6.64
CA MET A 26 -4.83 3.81 5.45
C MET A 26 -5.95 2.76 5.42
N ARG A 27 -7.11 3.15 5.93
CA ARG A 27 -8.21 2.22 6.17
C ARG A 27 -8.79 1.58 4.92
N GLY A 28 -8.75 2.26 3.80
CA GLY A 28 -9.29 1.71 2.55
C GLY A 28 -8.39 0.70 1.87
N LEU A 29 -7.16 0.56 2.34
CA LEU A 29 -6.20 -0.32 1.70
C LEU A 29 -6.44 -1.76 2.10
N MET A 30 -6.80 -2.59 1.13
CA MET A 30 -6.88 -4.03 1.30
C MET A 30 -6.49 -4.69 -0.01
N LEU A 31 -5.50 -5.55 0.07
CA LEU A 31 -5.03 -6.33 -1.06
C LEU A 31 -5.09 -7.80 -0.70
N MET A 32 -5.38 -8.64 -1.67
CA MET A 32 -5.36 -10.08 -1.50
C MET A 32 -4.57 -10.71 -2.63
N GLY A 33 -3.84 -11.76 -2.32
CA GLY A 33 -3.05 -12.46 -3.32
C GLY A 33 -2.55 -13.78 -2.77
N ARG A 34 -1.81 -14.50 -3.60
CA ARG A 34 -1.26 -15.81 -3.22
C ARG A 34 0.21 -15.71 -2.82
N SER A 35 0.85 -14.58 -3.08
CA SER A 35 2.24 -14.33 -2.71
C SER A 35 2.45 -12.87 -2.37
N GLU A 36 3.51 -12.59 -1.62
CA GLU A 36 3.88 -11.20 -1.33
C GLU A 36 4.21 -10.43 -2.60
N ASP A 37 4.81 -11.08 -3.60
CA ASP A 37 5.13 -10.41 -4.87
C ASP A 37 3.88 -9.89 -5.56
N GLU A 38 2.78 -10.64 -5.52
CA GLU A 38 1.50 -10.18 -6.05
C GLU A 38 0.99 -8.95 -5.29
N LEU A 39 1.09 -8.96 -3.97
CA LEU A 39 0.65 -7.84 -3.15
C LEU A 39 1.45 -6.58 -3.45
N TRP A 40 2.76 -6.71 -3.53
CA TRP A 40 3.61 -5.55 -3.81
C TRP A 40 3.43 -5.01 -5.22
N ARG A 41 3.19 -5.89 -6.19
CA ARG A 41 2.91 -5.47 -7.55
C ARG A 41 1.64 -4.65 -7.66
N ASP A 42 0.61 -5.02 -6.89
CA ASP A 42 -0.68 -4.35 -6.92
C ASP A 42 -0.75 -3.13 -6.01
N MET A 43 0.24 -2.96 -5.13
CA MET A 43 0.25 -1.90 -4.13
C MET A 43 0.22 -0.51 -4.74
N ASP A 44 1.07 -0.26 -5.72
CA ASP A 44 1.21 1.06 -6.35
C ASP A 44 -0.11 1.55 -6.95
N PRO A 45 -0.76 0.81 -7.89
CA PRO A 45 -1.99 1.31 -8.47
C PRO A 45 -3.13 1.46 -7.46
N VAL A 46 -3.22 0.57 -6.49
CA VAL A 46 -4.26 0.66 -5.47
C VAL A 46 -4.07 1.87 -4.57
N LEU A 47 -2.83 2.12 -4.13
CA LEU A 47 -2.53 3.30 -3.32
C LEU A 47 -2.78 4.60 -4.10
N CYS A 48 -2.39 4.64 -5.36
CA CYS A 48 -2.64 5.80 -6.19
C CYS A 48 -4.14 6.08 -6.33
N ASP A 49 -4.94 5.04 -6.52
CA ASP A 49 -6.39 5.19 -6.65
C ASP A 49 -7.02 5.69 -5.34
N LEU A 50 -6.61 5.14 -4.20
CA LEU A 50 -7.13 5.56 -2.90
C LEU A 50 -6.79 7.02 -2.59
N LEU A 51 -5.57 7.43 -2.89
CA LEU A 51 -5.15 8.81 -2.65
C LEU A 51 -5.84 9.78 -3.61
N ASP A 52 -6.07 9.36 -4.84
CA ASP A 52 -6.79 10.16 -5.83
C ASP A 52 -8.23 10.43 -5.37
N ILE A 53 -8.90 9.43 -4.79
CA ILE A 53 -10.24 9.59 -4.25
C ILE A 53 -10.26 10.68 -3.17
N GLU A 54 -9.20 10.79 -2.38
CA GLU A 54 -9.07 11.82 -1.34
C GLU A 54 -8.60 13.17 -1.87
N GLY A 55 -8.33 13.26 -3.17
CA GLY A 55 -7.87 14.51 -3.79
C GLY A 55 -6.36 14.70 -3.74
N ASP A 56 -5.61 13.70 -3.34
CA ASP A 56 -4.16 13.78 -3.26
C ASP A 56 -3.52 13.30 -4.57
N LYS A 57 -2.48 14.00 -5.01
CA LYS A 57 -1.76 13.63 -6.21
C LYS A 57 -0.42 13.02 -5.84
N VAL A 58 -0.24 11.76 -6.22
CA VAL A 58 1.00 11.03 -5.95
C VAL A 58 2.09 11.52 -6.91
N VAL A 59 3.23 11.90 -6.35
CA VAL A 59 4.41 12.31 -7.11
C VAL A 59 5.40 11.16 -7.19
N THR A 60 5.75 10.58 -6.04
CA THR A 60 6.65 9.42 -5.99
C THR A 60 6.17 8.45 -4.92
N MET A 61 6.53 7.19 -5.10
CA MET A 61 6.24 6.14 -4.15
C MET A 61 7.49 5.29 -3.97
N THR A 62 7.90 5.12 -2.72
CA THR A 62 9.06 4.32 -2.36
C THR A 62 8.62 3.15 -1.50
N VAL A 63 8.94 1.95 -1.92
CA VAL A 63 8.52 0.72 -1.25
C VAL A 63 9.71 0.09 -0.54
N ASP A 64 9.57 -0.15 0.75
CA ASP A 64 10.52 -0.92 1.55
C ASP A 64 9.85 -2.26 1.87
N ARG A 65 10.13 -3.28 1.06
CA ARG A 65 9.55 -4.60 1.24
C ARG A 65 9.98 -5.28 2.53
N PRO A 66 11.29 -5.32 2.85
CA PRO A 66 11.73 -5.96 4.09
C PRO A 66 11.14 -5.31 5.34
N GLY A 67 11.05 -3.98 5.36
CA GLY A 67 10.47 -3.24 6.46
C GLY A 67 8.95 -3.17 6.41
N ARG A 68 8.34 -3.63 5.33
CA ARG A 68 6.89 -3.58 5.10
C ARG A 68 6.33 -2.17 5.30
N ARG A 69 6.96 -1.24 4.62
CA ARG A 69 6.61 0.18 4.72
C ARG A 69 6.59 0.82 3.34
N VAL A 70 5.67 1.75 3.15
CA VAL A 70 5.58 2.51 1.91
C VAL A 70 5.59 3.99 2.27
N ARG A 71 6.44 4.74 1.58
CA ARG A 71 6.47 6.19 1.67
C ARG A 71 5.90 6.75 0.38
N VAL A 72 4.95 7.66 0.52
CA VAL A 72 4.32 8.32 -0.62
C VAL A 72 4.53 9.82 -0.50
N ASP A 73 5.10 10.42 -1.53
CA ASP A 73 5.20 11.86 -1.64
C ASP A 73 4.01 12.34 -2.47
N ILE A 74 3.25 13.26 -1.92
CA ILE A 74 2.02 13.78 -2.52
C ILE A 74 2.07 15.30 -2.62
N GLU A 75 1.40 15.80 -3.62
CA GLU A 75 1.31 17.23 -3.88
C GLU A 75 -0.06 17.80 -3.49
#